data_85f09e83dd388d70e4b7e26712d64a01
#
_entry.id   85f09e83dd388d70e4b7e26712d64a01
#
_cell.length_a   1.000
_cell.length_b   1.000
_cell.length_c   1.000
_cell.angle_alpha   90.00
_cell.angle_beta   90.00
_cell.angle_gamma   90.00
#
_symmetry.space_group_name_H-M   'P 1'
#
loop_
_entity.id
_entity.type
_entity.pdbx_description
1 polymer ?
#
loop_
_entity_poly.entity_id
_entity_poly.type
_entity_poly.pdbx_seq_one_letter_code
_entity_poly.pdbx_strand_id
1 'polypeptide(L)'
;MINTVYELITDVMAKQYPDRVAFRYAAADGKTVVEKTYAQYVQDIRRAVTYFKENIPDIKGKRVGIMSRNCYEYGVNSFGAILAGAVVVTINQKKTWPELEYELGLVEPSLIVNDGIDYGCRPDIEAAYGDKLRPMDAFKDSAPAELVDCVGHDDLMVLMFTSGTTGRSKAVMLSERNFFTK
;
A
#
# COMPACT_ATOMS: atom_id res chain seq x y z
N MET A 1 3.20 5.93 24.19
CA MET A 1 1.98 5.48 23.51
C MET A 1 2.12 5.89 22.07
N ILE A 2 1.85 4.98 21.12
CA ILE A 2 2.00 5.26 19.68
C ILE A 2 0.71 5.91 19.22
N ASN A 3 0.80 7.05 18.52
CA ASN A 3 -0.34 7.82 18.07
C ASN A 3 -0.36 8.03 16.54
N THR A 4 0.75 7.73 15.85
CA THR A 4 0.87 7.92 14.39
C THR A 4 1.54 6.73 13.71
N VAL A 5 1.31 6.56 12.41
CA VAL A 5 2.05 5.61 11.58
C VAL A 5 3.55 5.95 11.58
N TYR A 6 3.87 7.25 11.57
CA TYR A 6 5.26 7.70 11.63
C TYR A 6 5.96 7.20 12.89
N GLU A 7 5.37 7.38 14.10
CA GLU A 7 5.91 6.89 15.36
C GLU A 7 6.04 5.35 15.37
N LEU A 8 5.04 4.64 14.84
CA LEU A 8 5.09 3.18 14.71
C LEU A 8 6.31 2.72 13.91
N ILE A 9 6.56 3.35 12.78
CA ILE A 9 7.67 2.96 11.89
C ILE A 9 9.02 3.41 12.47
N THR A 10 9.13 4.65 12.94
CA THR A 10 10.43 5.24 13.34
C THR A 10 10.85 4.88 14.76
N ASP A 11 9.93 4.86 15.70
CA ASP A 11 10.29 4.66 17.11
C ASP A 11 10.16 3.19 17.52
N VAL A 12 9.15 2.47 17.05
CA VAL A 12 8.97 1.07 17.43
C VAL A 12 9.75 0.15 16.52
N MET A 13 9.48 0.19 15.21
CA MET A 13 10.10 -0.76 14.28
C MET A 13 11.59 -0.48 14.09
N ALA A 14 11.96 0.79 13.82
CA ALA A 14 13.35 1.14 13.52
C ALA A 14 14.26 1.24 14.73
N LYS A 15 13.76 1.75 15.88
CA LYS A 15 14.61 1.99 17.05
C LYS A 15 14.46 0.93 18.14
N GLN A 16 13.21 0.54 18.47
CA GLN A 16 12.98 -0.37 19.60
C GLN A 16 13.22 -1.83 19.25
N TYR A 17 12.86 -2.26 18.03
CA TYR A 17 12.91 -3.67 17.62
C TYR A 17 13.59 -3.93 16.26
N PRO A 18 14.67 -3.24 15.88
CA PRO A 18 15.25 -3.29 14.54
C PRO A 18 15.60 -4.71 14.08
N ASP A 19 16.15 -5.53 14.99
CA ASP A 19 16.69 -6.85 14.67
C ASP A 19 15.66 -7.98 14.78
N ARG A 20 14.45 -7.69 15.27
CA ARG A 20 13.38 -8.70 15.30
C ARG A 20 12.88 -9.02 13.91
N VAL A 21 12.59 -10.30 13.67
CA VAL A 21 11.92 -10.76 12.43
C VAL A 21 10.52 -10.17 12.37
N ALA A 22 10.27 -9.33 11.35
CA ALA A 22 8.98 -8.75 11.07
C ALA A 22 8.13 -9.65 10.16
N PHE A 23 8.77 -10.30 9.18
CA PHE A 23 8.12 -11.18 8.22
C PHE A 23 8.91 -12.47 8.03
N ARG A 24 8.17 -13.56 7.87
CA ARG A 24 8.68 -14.87 7.45
C ARG A 24 7.76 -15.44 6.39
N TYR A 25 8.30 -15.76 5.21
CA TYR A 25 7.52 -16.28 4.09
C TYR A 25 8.35 -17.22 3.22
N ALA A 26 7.68 -18.05 2.42
CA ALA A 26 8.33 -18.89 1.44
C ALA A 26 8.75 -18.05 0.22
N ALA A 27 9.97 -18.24 -0.26
CA ALA A 27 10.42 -17.69 -1.53
C ALA A 27 9.64 -18.29 -2.72
N ALA A 28 9.86 -17.74 -3.91
CA ALA A 28 9.17 -18.19 -5.12
C ALA A 28 9.43 -19.68 -5.46
N ASP A 29 10.54 -20.26 -4.99
CA ASP A 29 10.87 -21.68 -5.14
C ASP A 29 10.01 -22.60 -4.23
N GLY A 30 9.22 -22.03 -3.33
CA GLY A 30 8.37 -22.74 -2.37
C GLY A 30 9.12 -23.53 -1.29
N LYS A 31 10.45 -23.44 -1.24
CA LYS A 31 11.34 -24.22 -0.35
C LYS A 31 12.15 -23.35 0.58
N THR A 32 12.68 -22.24 0.07
CA THR A 32 13.50 -21.31 0.84
C THR A 32 12.62 -20.45 1.73
N VAL A 33 12.95 -20.37 3.03
CA VAL A 33 12.30 -19.44 3.95
C VAL A 33 13.06 -18.12 3.92
N VAL A 34 12.36 -17.06 3.62
CA VAL A 34 12.89 -15.69 3.67
C VAL A 34 12.43 -15.03 4.97
N GLU A 35 13.36 -14.44 5.68
CA GLU A 35 13.10 -13.61 6.85
C GLU A 35 13.49 -12.16 6.57
N LYS A 36 12.66 -11.24 7.03
CA LYS A 36 12.91 -9.80 6.99
C LYS A 36 12.80 -9.25 8.40
N THR A 37 13.85 -8.56 8.85
CA THR A 37 13.80 -7.83 10.13
C THR A 37 13.03 -6.53 9.98
N TYR A 38 12.65 -5.91 11.12
CA TYR A 38 12.05 -4.58 11.10
C TYR A 38 12.97 -3.53 10.47
N ALA A 39 14.29 -3.61 10.73
CA ALA A 39 15.24 -2.70 10.08
C ALA A 39 15.19 -2.79 8.55
N GLN A 40 15.18 -4.01 8.01
CA GLN A 40 15.05 -4.23 6.56
C GLN A 40 13.69 -3.75 6.03
N TYR A 41 12.62 -4.02 6.76
CA TYR A 41 11.27 -3.59 6.40
C TYR A 41 11.16 -2.06 6.33
N VAL A 42 11.69 -1.37 7.34
CA VAL A 42 11.72 0.11 7.36
C VAL A 42 12.55 0.67 6.21
N GLN A 43 13.68 0.04 5.86
CA GLN A 43 14.48 0.47 4.71
C GLN A 43 13.69 0.33 3.40
N ASP A 44 12.96 -0.77 3.22
CA ASP A 44 12.14 -0.97 2.03
C ASP A 44 10.94 0.00 2.00
N ILE A 45 10.32 0.32 3.16
CA ILE A 45 9.31 1.39 3.27
C ILE A 45 9.90 2.74 2.82
N ARG A 46 11.11 3.09 3.26
CA ARG A 46 11.79 4.34 2.88
C ARG A 46 12.04 4.42 1.37
N ARG A 47 12.38 3.31 0.72
CA ARG A 47 12.49 3.22 -0.75
C ARG A 47 11.14 3.44 -1.43
N ALA A 48 10.08 2.82 -0.89
CA ALA A 48 8.74 3.00 -1.43
C ALA A 48 8.26 4.45 -1.29
N VAL A 49 8.62 5.17 -0.21
CA VAL A 49 8.33 6.61 -0.07
C VAL A 49 8.98 7.41 -1.21
N THR A 50 10.27 7.18 -1.48
CA THR A 50 10.95 7.83 -2.61
C THR A 50 10.26 7.49 -3.93
N TYR A 51 10.03 6.20 -4.18
CA TYR A 51 9.39 5.72 -5.39
C TYR A 51 8.06 6.43 -5.66
N PHE A 52 7.17 6.49 -4.68
CA PHE A 52 5.87 7.13 -4.86
C PHE A 52 5.97 8.65 -5.06
N LYS A 53 6.87 9.34 -4.35
CA LYS A 53 7.09 10.79 -4.53
C LYS A 53 7.64 11.15 -5.91
N GLU A 54 8.49 10.30 -6.48
CA GLU A 54 9.06 10.50 -7.83
C GLU A 54 8.06 10.20 -8.95
N ASN A 55 7.11 9.27 -8.72
CA ASN A 55 6.17 8.83 -9.75
C ASN A 55 4.77 9.46 -9.66
N ILE A 56 4.46 10.18 -8.59
CA ILE A 56 3.17 10.84 -8.39
C ILE A 56 3.40 12.30 -8.02
N PRO A 57 3.27 13.24 -8.96
CA PRO A 57 3.33 14.67 -8.66
C PRO A 57 2.26 15.08 -7.63
N ASP A 58 2.64 15.98 -6.71
CA ASP A 58 1.75 16.50 -5.67
C ASP A 58 1.00 15.38 -4.92
N ILE A 59 1.75 14.38 -4.47
CA ILE A 59 1.25 13.10 -3.97
C ILE A 59 0.27 13.23 -2.78
N LYS A 60 0.30 14.31 -2.01
CA LYS A 60 -0.57 14.44 -0.82
C LYS A 60 -2.04 14.29 -1.20
N GLY A 61 -2.71 13.30 -0.58
CA GLY A 61 -4.11 12.98 -0.84
C GLY A 61 -4.41 12.26 -2.16
N LYS A 62 -3.39 12.01 -3.00
CA LYS A 62 -3.55 11.16 -4.20
C LYS A 62 -3.77 9.71 -3.80
N ARG A 63 -4.51 8.96 -4.63
CA ARG A 63 -4.87 7.57 -4.34
C ARG A 63 -3.87 6.63 -4.99
N VAL A 64 -3.31 5.72 -4.18
CA VAL A 64 -2.46 4.61 -4.63
C VAL A 64 -3.23 3.31 -4.42
N GLY A 65 -3.58 2.66 -5.50
CA GLY A 65 -4.22 1.34 -5.48
C GLY A 65 -3.21 0.24 -5.17
N ILE A 66 -3.58 -0.69 -4.27
CA ILE A 66 -2.80 -1.91 -4.04
C ILE A 66 -3.68 -3.10 -4.38
N MET A 67 -3.32 -3.80 -5.47
CA MET A 67 -4.05 -4.92 -6.03
C MET A 67 -3.17 -6.16 -6.05
N SER A 68 -3.16 -6.89 -4.95
CA SER A 68 -2.27 -8.02 -4.74
C SER A 68 -2.82 -8.96 -3.67
N ARG A 69 -2.39 -10.22 -3.71
CA ARG A 69 -2.49 -11.10 -2.54
C ARG A 69 -1.63 -10.58 -1.40
N ASN A 70 -1.87 -11.10 -0.19
CA ASN A 70 -1.03 -10.77 0.96
C ASN A 70 0.42 -11.25 0.71
N CYS A 71 1.35 -10.30 0.70
CA CYS A 71 2.79 -10.53 0.54
C CYS A 71 3.57 -9.47 1.31
N TYR A 72 4.88 -9.62 1.36
CA TYR A 72 5.78 -8.66 2.02
C TYR A 72 5.65 -7.27 1.40
N GLU A 73 5.66 -7.20 0.09
CA GLU A 73 5.58 -5.96 -0.67
C GLU A 73 4.25 -5.22 -0.48
N TYR A 74 3.17 -5.93 -0.12
CA TYR A 74 1.88 -5.31 0.21
C TYR A 74 2.03 -4.33 1.38
N GLY A 75 2.68 -4.78 2.47
CA GLY A 75 2.94 -3.93 3.63
C GLY A 75 3.91 -2.79 3.32
N VAL A 76 4.98 -3.06 2.56
CA VAL A 76 5.96 -2.05 2.14
C VAL A 76 5.28 -0.93 1.35
N ASN A 77 4.50 -1.28 0.33
CA ASN A 77 3.79 -0.29 -0.50
C ASN A 77 2.72 0.46 0.29
N SER A 78 1.99 -0.22 1.19
CA SER A 78 0.97 0.44 2.02
C SER A 78 1.57 1.53 2.89
N PHE A 79 2.58 1.20 3.69
CA PHE A 79 3.22 2.20 4.56
C PHE A 79 4.04 3.22 3.77
N GLY A 80 4.68 2.81 2.68
CA GLY A 80 5.42 3.72 1.80
C GLY A 80 4.51 4.79 1.18
N ALA A 81 3.34 4.40 0.66
CA ALA A 81 2.36 5.33 0.11
C ALA A 81 1.80 6.29 1.18
N ILE A 82 1.43 5.77 2.37
CA ILE A 82 0.93 6.58 3.48
C ILE A 82 2.00 7.60 3.91
N LEU A 83 3.23 7.18 4.16
CA LEU A 83 4.32 8.07 4.59
C LEU A 83 4.82 9.00 3.47
N ALA A 84 4.47 8.73 2.21
CA ALA A 84 4.63 9.68 1.12
C ALA A 84 3.52 10.75 1.08
N GLY A 85 2.44 10.57 1.86
CA GLY A 85 1.28 11.45 1.92
C GLY A 85 0.08 11.01 1.06
N ALA A 86 0.15 9.83 0.44
CA ALA A 86 -0.93 9.29 -0.37
C ALA A 86 -2.02 8.59 0.47
N VAL A 87 -3.17 8.38 -0.14
CA VAL A 87 -4.25 7.54 0.36
C VAL A 87 -4.15 6.16 -0.27
N VAL A 88 -4.01 5.13 0.54
CA VAL A 88 -4.00 3.74 0.08
C VAL A 88 -5.41 3.27 -0.23
N VAL A 89 -5.60 2.68 -1.41
CA VAL A 89 -6.85 2.02 -1.81
C VAL A 89 -6.61 0.51 -1.86
N THR A 90 -7.26 -0.23 -0.98
CA THR A 90 -7.17 -1.70 -0.99
C THR A 90 -8.10 -2.26 -2.06
N ILE A 91 -7.55 -2.93 -3.07
CA ILE A 91 -8.30 -3.46 -4.20
C ILE A 91 -8.36 -4.97 -4.10
N ASN A 92 -9.57 -5.53 -4.08
CA ASN A 92 -9.77 -6.97 -4.12
C ASN A 92 -9.69 -7.49 -5.56
N GLN A 93 -8.56 -8.03 -5.94
CA GLN A 93 -8.26 -8.56 -7.27
C GLN A 93 -9.15 -9.73 -7.72
N LYS A 94 -9.93 -10.33 -6.83
CA LYS A 94 -10.85 -11.43 -7.15
C LYS A 94 -12.24 -10.98 -7.58
N LYS A 95 -12.47 -9.68 -7.67
CA LYS A 95 -13.73 -9.11 -8.16
C LYS A 95 -13.81 -9.21 -9.67
N THR A 96 -15.04 -9.19 -10.18
CA THR A 96 -15.31 -9.10 -11.62
C THR A 96 -14.93 -7.72 -12.17
N TRP A 97 -14.68 -7.62 -13.48
CA TRP A 97 -14.34 -6.34 -14.10
C TRP A 97 -15.39 -5.24 -13.86
N PRO A 98 -16.71 -5.46 -14.01
CA PRO A 98 -17.70 -4.42 -13.73
C PRO A 98 -17.66 -3.88 -12.28
N GLU A 99 -17.31 -4.74 -11.31
CA GLU A 99 -17.14 -4.31 -9.91
C GLU A 99 -15.87 -3.49 -9.73
N LEU A 100 -14.76 -3.92 -10.34
CA LEU A 100 -13.48 -3.20 -10.30
C LEU A 100 -13.55 -1.88 -11.05
N GLU A 101 -14.16 -1.85 -12.23
CA GLU A 101 -14.38 -0.64 -13.01
C GLU A 101 -15.14 0.42 -12.21
N TYR A 102 -16.22 0.00 -11.54
CA TYR A 102 -16.97 0.89 -10.66
C TYR A 102 -16.12 1.41 -9.50
N GLU A 103 -15.39 0.54 -8.79
CA GLU A 103 -14.59 0.92 -7.63
C GLU A 103 -13.40 1.80 -8.02
N LEU A 104 -12.69 1.45 -9.08
CA LEU A 104 -11.57 2.23 -9.60
C LEU A 104 -12.03 3.57 -10.16
N GLY A 105 -13.17 3.61 -10.84
CA GLY A 105 -13.79 4.86 -11.32
C GLY A 105 -14.21 5.79 -10.18
N LEU A 106 -14.63 5.24 -9.03
CA LEU A 106 -15.01 6.03 -7.85
C LEU A 106 -13.79 6.67 -7.17
N VAL A 107 -12.64 5.98 -7.13
CA VAL A 107 -11.46 6.45 -6.40
C VAL A 107 -10.39 7.07 -7.30
N GLU A 108 -10.45 6.86 -8.60
CA GLU A 108 -9.54 7.43 -9.60
C GLU A 108 -8.06 7.34 -9.17
N PRO A 109 -7.47 6.14 -9.05
CA PRO A 109 -6.12 5.98 -8.57
C PRO A 109 -5.10 6.66 -9.49
N SER A 110 -4.11 7.32 -8.90
CA SER A 110 -2.99 7.92 -9.62
C SER A 110 -1.98 6.87 -10.06
N LEU A 111 -1.85 5.79 -9.29
CA LEU A 111 -0.97 4.66 -9.56
C LEU A 111 -1.58 3.41 -8.90
N ILE A 112 -1.37 2.24 -9.52
CA ILE A 112 -1.80 0.95 -8.97
C ILE A 112 -0.59 0.02 -8.96
N VAL A 113 -0.18 -0.45 -7.79
CA VAL A 113 0.80 -1.53 -7.68
C VAL A 113 0.06 -2.88 -7.66
N ASN A 114 0.58 -3.86 -8.43
CA ASN A 114 -0.07 -5.15 -8.59
C ASN A 114 0.94 -6.30 -8.64
N ASP A 115 0.51 -7.52 -8.28
CA ASP A 115 1.36 -8.72 -8.24
C ASP A 115 1.54 -9.40 -9.59
N GLY A 116 0.98 -8.85 -10.64
CA GLY A 116 1.09 -9.40 -12.00
C GLY A 116 0.26 -10.65 -12.28
N ILE A 117 -0.50 -11.15 -11.29
CA ILE A 117 -1.32 -12.35 -11.44
C ILE A 117 -2.65 -12.00 -12.12
N ASP A 118 -3.06 -12.83 -13.06
CA ASP A 118 -4.40 -12.72 -13.66
C ASP A 118 -5.41 -13.44 -12.77
N TYR A 119 -6.38 -12.70 -12.28
CA TYR A 119 -7.52 -13.19 -11.50
C TYR A 119 -8.81 -13.22 -12.33
N GLY A 120 -8.72 -13.10 -13.66
CA GLY A 120 -9.84 -13.19 -14.60
C GLY A 120 -10.28 -11.87 -15.23
N CYS A 121 -9.67 -10.74 -14.89
CA CYS A 121 -9.99 -9.43 -15.47
C CYS A 121 -8.74 -8.61 -15.81
N ARG A 122 -7.59 -9.24 -15.89
CA ARG A 122 -6.32 -8.55 -16.17
C ARG A 122 -6.32 -7.81 -17.50
N PRO A 123 -6.81 -8.37 -18.63
CA PRO A 123 -6.85 -7.65 -19.90
C PRO A 123 -7.64 -6.33 -19.82
N ASP A 124 -8.77 -6.34 -19.08
CA ASP A 124 -9.62 -5.16 -18.93
C ASP A 124 -8.91 -4.09 -18.08
N ILE A 125 -8.24 -4.50 -17.00
CA ILE A 125 -7.45 -3.61 -16.14
C ILE A 125 -6.28 -3.00 -16.92
N GLU A 126 -5.57 -3.79 -17.71
CA GLU A 126 -4.47 -3.32 -18.55
C GLU A 126 -4.95 -2.35 -19.64
N ALA A 127 -6.10 -2.59 -20.23
CA ALA A 127 -6.70 -1.69 -21.21
C ALA A 127 -7.10 -0.35 -20.58
N ALA A 128 -7.66 -0.35 -19.37
CA ALA A 128 -8.19 0.85 -18.73
C ALA A 128 -7.14 1.62 -17.90
N TYR A 129 -6.16 0.95 -17.32
CA TYR A 129 -5.21 1.50 -16.34
C TYR A 129 -3.76 1.11 -16.60
N GLY A 130 -3.40 0.58 -17.78
CA GLY A 130 -2.06 0.05 -18.07
C GLY A 130 -0.94 1.07 -17.85
N ASP A 131 -1.18 2.33 -18.15
CA ASP A 131 -0.26 3.45 -17.91
C ASP A 131 0.00 3.71 -16.40
N LYS A 132 -0.92 3.30 -15.53
CA LYS A 132 -0.84 3.45 -14.07
C LYS A 132 -0.40 2.18 -13.34
N LEU A 133 -0.36 1.03 -14.02
CA LEU A 133 0.04 -0.23 -13.40
C LEU A 133 1.56 -0.31 -13.17
N ARG A 134 1.96 -0.75 -11.98
CA ARG A 134 3.37 -0.97 -11.61
C ARG A 134 3.51 -2.28 -10.85
N PRO A 135 4.64 -2.98 -10.98
CA PRO A 135 4.89 -4.18 -10.19
C PRO A 135 5.04 -3.86 -8.71
N MET A 136 4.69 -4.82 -7.85
CA MET A 136 4.74 -4.68 -6.39
C MET A 136 6.14 -4.34 -5.86
N ASP A 137 7.17 -4.70 -6.58
CA ASP A 137 8.57 -4.51 -6.18
C ASP A 137 9.26 -3.32 -6.87
N ALA A 138 8.51 -2.47 -7.56
CA ALA A 138 9.03 -1.30 -8.29
C ALA A 138 9.84 -0.32 -7.42
N PHE A 139 9.63 -0.32 -6.11
CA PHE A 139 10.35 0.53 -5.16
C PHE A 139 11.81 0.10 -4.92
N LYS A 140 12.21 -1.12 -5.29
CA LYS A 140 13.50 -1.72 -4.87
C LYS A 140 14.73 -0.94 -5.33
N ASP A 141 14.63 -0.30 -6.48
CA ASP A 141 15.75 0.46 -7.07
C ASP A 141 15.81 1.92 -6.60
N SER A 142 14.82 2.38 -5.83
CA SER A 142 14.80 3.74 -5.29
C SER A 142 15.73 3.89 -4.08
N ALA A 143 16.33 5.06 -3.93
CA ALA A 143 17.08 5.41 -2.73
C ALA A 143 16.15 5.53 -1.51
N PRO A 144 16.58 5.12 -0.30
CA PRO A 144 15.73 5.25 0.89
C PRO A 144 15.58 6.73 1.30
N ALA A 145 14.34 7.20 1.41
CA ALA A 145 14.02 8.56 1.87
C ALA A 145 14.33 8.77 3.35
N GLU A 146 14.53 10.00 3.75
CA GLU A 146 14.31 10.42 5.13
C GLU A 146 12.79 10.49 5.38
N LEU A 147 12.31 9.84 6.46
CA LEU A 147 10.90 9.85 6.80
C LEU A 147 10.55 11.14 7.54
N VAL A 148 9.45 11.74 7.13
CA VAL A 148 8.88 12.95 7.75
C VAL A 148 7.44 12.63 8.13
N ASP A 149 7.03 13.09 9.31
CA ASP A 149 5.62 13.00 9.72
C ASP A 149 4.81 14.01 8.90
N CYS A 150 4.08 13.49 7.91
CA CYS A 150 3.32 14.30 6.96
C CYS A 150 1.82 13.97 6.95
N VAL A 151 1.39 13.03 7.80
CA VAL A 151 0.00 12.59 7.91
C VAL A 151 -0.63 13.23 9.15
N GLY A 152 -1.67 14.01 8.96
CA GLY A 152 -2.45 14.55 10.08
C GLY A 152 -3.44 13.51 10.61
N HIS A 153 -3.79 13.59 11.90
CA HIS A 153 -4.71 12.65 12.55
C HIS A 153 -6.06 12.49 11.82
N ASP A 154 -6.56 13.54 11.20
CA ASP A 154 -7.82 13.54 10.48
C ASP A 154 -7.64 13.36 8.96
N ASP A 155 -6.39 13.27 8.47
CA ASP A 155 -6.13 13.00 7.07
C ASP A 155 -6.61 11.60 6.70
N LEU A 156 -7.24 11.49 5.54
CA LEU A 156 -7.64 10.20 4.97
C LEU A 156 -6.39 9.39 4.64
N MET A 157 -6.32 8.19 5.17
CA MET A 157 -5.15 7.33 5.05
C MET A 157 -5.42 6.08 4.20
N VAL A 158 -6.62 5.49 4.38
CA VAL A 158 -7.00 4.26 3.66
C VAL A 158 -8.45 4.34 3.19
N LEU A 159 -8.67 3.88 1.96
CA LEU A 159 -9.98 3.56 1.40
C LEU A 159 -10.12 2.05 1.26
N MET A 160 -11.15 1.49 1.89
CA MET A 160 -11.43 0.06 1.85
C MET A 160 -12.85 -0.19 1.35
N PHE A 161 -12.99 -1.01 0.32
CA PHE A 161 -14.31 -1.34 -0.20
C PHE A 161 -14.97 -2.47 0.58
N THR A 162 -16.23 -2.28 0.88
CA THR A 162 -17.09 -3.30 1.51
C THR A 162 -18.25 -3.65 0.58
N SER A 163 -18.71 -4.91 0.64
CA SER A 163 -19.94 -5.34 -0.03
C SER A 163 -21.12 -4.61 0.61
N GLY A 164 -21.66 -3.61 -0.08
CA GLY A 164 -22.85 -2.90 0.39
C GLY A 164 -24.08 -3.80 0.40
N THR A 165 -24.91 -3.69 1.43
CA THR A 165 -26.23 -4.39 1.51
C THR A 165 -27.19 -3.98 0.38
N THR A 166 -26.89 -2.92 -0.36
CA THR A 166 -27.66 -2.36 -1.47
C THR A 166 -27.15 -2.73 -2.87
N GLY A 167 -26.23 -3.70 -2.97
CA GLY A 167 -25.75 -4.27 -4.24
C GLY A 167 -24.52 -3.57 -4.86
N ARG A 168 -24.14 -2.36 -4.43
CA ARG A 168 -22.90 -1.70 -4.88
C ARG A 168 -21.92 -1.53 -3.74
N SER A 169 -20.64 -1.72 -4.00
CA SER A 169 -19.56 -1.50 -3.04
C SER A 169 -19.54 -0.06 -2.54
N LYS A 170 -19.24 0.10 -1.25
CA LYS A 170 -19.03 1.41 -0.61
C LYS A 170 -17.59 1.52 -0.16
N ALA A 171 -16.96 2.66 -0.39
CA ALA A 171 -15.63 2.95 0.13
C ALA A 171 -15.74 3.44 1.59
N VAL A 172 -15.19 2.68 2.51
CA VAL A 172 -14.99 3.10 3.91
C VAL A 172 -13.74 3.98 3.95
N MET A 173 -13.88 5.15 4.54
CA MET A 173 -12.82 6.15 4.69
C MET A 173 -12.20 6.00 6.08
N LEU A 174 -10.91 5.68 6.15
CA LEU A 174 -10.18 5.51 7.39
C LEU A 174 -9.07 6.57 7.49
N SER A 175 -9.16 7.40 8.52
CA SER A 175 -8.11 8.37 8.87
C SER A 175 -7.06 7.73 9.79
N GLU A 176 -5.94 8.41 10.01
CA GLU A 176 -4.94 7.97 10.99
C GLU A 176 -5.56 7.79 12.38
N ARG A 177 -6.45 8.69 12.79
CA ARG A 177 -7.19 8.60 14.06
C ARG A 177 -7.92 7.26 14.23
N ASN A 178 -8.51 6.69 13.16
CA ASN A 178 -9.23 5.43 13.25
C ASN A 178 -8.33 4.24 13.59
N PHE A 179 -7.04 4.30 13.26
CA PHE A 179 -6.07 3.24 13.58
C PHE A 179 -5.48 3.37 14.99
N PHE A 180 -5.38 4.60 15.52
CA PHE A 180 -4.69 4.88 16.79
C PHE A 180 -5.62 5.43 17.88
N THR A 181 -6.94 5.37 17.70
CA THR A 181 -7.89 5.73 18.76
C THR A 181 -7.89 4.69 19.88
N LYS A 182 -8.00 5.18 21.11
CA LYS A 182 -8.13 4.38 22.32
C LYS A 182 -9.58 3.94 22.53
#